data_7216a7ff3561776dfd7ca06f97971622
#
_entry.id   7216a7ff3561776dfd7ca06f97971622
#
_cell.length_a   1.000
_cell.length_b   1.000
_cell.length_c   1.000
_cell.angle_alpha   90.00
_cell.angle_beta   90.00
_cell.angle_gamma   90.00
#
_symmetry.space_group_name_H-M   'P 1'
#
loop_
_entity.id
_entity.type
_entity.pdbx_description
1 polymer ?
#
loop_
_entity_poly.entity_id
_entity_poly.type
_entity_poly.pdbx_seq_one_letter_code
_entity_poly.pdbx_strand_id
1 'polypeptide(L)'
;MSTFKFNTIDPVIILTVLLEGKGNSRQKIKMALDTGATYTMIPWKTAEILGLAPELSKERIEIITAIGVEKAPLVTLNSIVVLGKRIERVEAVVHDLPPKSYVDGLLGIKSLVELKLKIDFSEGILEV
;
A
#
# COMPACT_ATOMS: atom_id res chain seq x y z
N MET A 1 17.74 12.03 -0.53
CA MET A 1 16.83 11.46 -1.53
C MET A 1 17.24 10.05 -1.86
N SER A 2 16.29 9.15 -1.86
CA SER A 2 16.52 7.76 -2.22
C SER A 2 15.98 7.51 -3.61
N THR A 3 16.75 6.76 -4.39
CA THR A 3 16.35 6.35 -5.72
C THR A 3 16.22 4.83 -5.78
N PHE A 4 15.39 4.36 -6.67
CA PHE A 4 15.17 2.94 -6.91
C PHE A 4 15.06 2.72 -8.41
N LYS A 5 15.79 1.76 -8.93
CA LYS A 5 15.72 1.41 -10.36
C LYS A 5 14.71 0.30 -10.56
N PHE A 6 13.85 0.47 -11.56
CA PHE A 6 12.91 -0.55 -11.97
C PHE A 6 13.05 -0.85 -13.46
N ASN A 7 12.60 -2.03 -13.87
CA ASN A 7 12.63 -2.40 -15.27
C ASN A 7 11.41 -1.82 -15.98
N THR A 8 11.63 -0.95 -16.96
CA THR A 8 10.56 -0.25 -17.68
C THR A 8 9.67 -1.16 -18.51
N ILE A 9 10.11 -2.38 -18.78
CA ILE A 9 9.27 -3.35 -19.51
C ILE A 9 8.39 -4.20 -18.57
N ASP A 10 8.62 -4.16 -17.27
CA ASP A 10 7.75 -4.85 -16.32
C ASP A 10 6.41 -4.13 -16.23
N PRO A 11 5.30 -4.88 -16.21
CA PRO A 11 3.97 -4.25 -16.17
C PRO A 11 3.63 -3.63 -14.80
N VAL A 12 4.38 -3.99 -13.76
CA VAL A 12 4.11 -3.55 -12.39
C VAL A 12 5.39 -3.16 -11.70
N ILE A 13 5.37 -2.03 -11.00
CA ILE A 13 6.48 -1.61 -10.16
C ILE A 13 6.21 -2.12 -8.74
N ILE A 14 7.08 -2.99 -8.24
CA ILE A 14 6.92 -3.63 -6.93
C ILE A 14 7.96 -3.09 -5.96
N LEU A 15 7.50 -2.65 -4.80
CA LEU A 15 8.36 -2.13 -3.73
C LEU A 15 8.14 -2.93 -2.46
N THR A 16 9.20 -3.09 -1.68
CA THR A 16 9.08 -3.61 -0.31
C THR A 16 8.80 -2.43 0.61
N VAL A 17 7.71 -2.50 1.34
CA VAL A 17 7.23 -1.43 2.21
C VAL A 17 7.19 -1.94 3.65
N LEU A 18 7.72 -1.15 4.57
CA LEU A 18 7.59 -1.43 5.99
C LEU A 18 6.33 -0.76 6.50
N LEU A 19 5.41 -1.57 7.02
CA LEU A 19 4.17 -1.08 7.64
C LEU A 19 4.32 -1.13 9.14
N GLU A 20 3.90 -0.08 9.82
CA GLU A 20 3.94 0.00 11.28
C GLU A 20 2.53 0.22 11.81
N GLY A 21 2.14 -0.61 12.76
CA GLY A 21 0.82 -0.57 13.37
C GLY A 21 0.88 -0.14 14.82
N LYS A 22 -0.05 -0.66 15.61
CA LYS A 22 -0.13 -0.32 17.03
C LYS A 22 0.98 -0.95 17.84
N GLY A 23 1.41 -0.24 18.86
CA GLY A 23 2.56 -0.66 19.69
C GLY A 23 3.81 -0.67 18.83
N ASN A 24 4.58 -1.75 18.94
CA ASN A 24 5.78 -1.94 18.14
C ASN A 24 5.57 -2.92 16.99
N SER A 25 4.31 -3.14 16.60
CA SER A 25 4.01 -4.08 15.53
C SER A 25 4.48 -3.54 14.18
N ARG A 26 5.11 -4.41 13.40
CA ARG A 26 5.74 -4.05 12.13
C ARG A 26 5.67 -5.23 11.20
N GLN A 27 5.51 -4.95 9.92
CA GLN A 27 5.58 -5.98 8.90
C GLN A 27 6.05 -5.41 7.57
N LYS A 28 6.97 -6.10 6.92
CA LYS A 28 7.37 -5.77 5.55
C LYS A 28 6.52 -6.60 4.59
N ILE A 29 5.96 -5.93 3.60
CA ILE A 29 5.22 -6.61 2.53
C ILE A 29 5.62 -6.05 1.17
N LYS A 30 5.33 -6.83 0.13
CA LYS A 30 5.53 -6.37 -1.24
C LYS A 30 4.27 -5.69 -1.72
N MET A 31 4.42 -4.48 -2.22
CA MET A 31 3.30 -3.68 -2.70
C MET A 31 3.54 -3.21 -4.12
N ALA A 32 2.49 -3.25 -4.93
CA ALA A 32 2.53 -2.67 -6.26
C ALA A 32 2.22 -1.18 -6.17
N LEU A 33 2.96 -0.39 -6.92
CA LEU A 33 2.66 1.02 -7.10
C LEU A 33 1.44 1.14 -8.01
N ASP A 34 0.36 1.73 -7.50
CA ASP A 34 -0.92 1.77 -8.22
C ASP A 34 -1.56 3.16 -8.15
N THR A 35 -1.34 3.94 -9.20
CA THR A 35 -1.93 5.28 -9.31
C THR A 35 -3.44 5.25 -9.53
N GLY A 36 -3.99 4.10 -9.90
CA GLY A 36 -5.43 3.91 -10.07
C GLY A 36 -6.17 3.62 -8.78
N ALA A 37 -5.46 3.28 -7.71
CA ALA A 37 -6.07 3.05 -6.40
C ALA A 37 -6.04 4.33 -5.58
N THR A 38 -7.18 4.74 -5.03
CA THR A 38 -7.24 5.93 -4.18
C THR A 38 -6.52 5.72 -2.86
N TYR A 39 -6.83 4.61 -2.21
CA TYR A 39 -6.24 4.25 -0.92
C TYR A 39 -5.19 3.18 -1.10
N THR A 40 -4.22 3.18 -0.20
CA THR A 40 -3.33 2.04 -0.02
C THR A 40 -4.17 0.86 0.44
N MET A 41 -3.85 -0.34 0.00
CA MET A 41 -4.59 -1.56 0.31
C MET A 41 -3.65 -2.57 0.94
N ILE A 42 -4.08 -3.16 2.07
CA ILE A 42 -3.32 -4.16 2.80
C ILE A 42 -4.18 -5.40 3.04
N PRO A 43 -3.57 -6.59 3.13
CA PRO A 43 -4.33 -7.81 3.39
C PRO A 43 -4.84 -7.88 4.83
N TRP A 44 -5.90 -8.66 5.05
CA TRP A 44 -6.50 -8.87 6.35
C TRP A 44 -5.49 -9.35 7.38
N LYS A 45 -4.69 -10.34 7.02
CA LYS A 45 -3.68 -10.89 7.93
C LYS A 45 -2.69 -9.83 8.40
N THR A 46 -2.26 -8.95 7.50
CA THR A 46 -1.38 -7.85 7.84
C THR A 46 -2.04 -6.88 8.82
N ALA A 47 -3.29 -6.51 8.56
CA ALA A 47 -4.03 -5.63 9.45
C ALA A 47 -4.16 -6.23 10.85
N GLU A 48 -4.38 -7.54 10.95
CA GLU A 48 -4.46 -8.23 12.23
C GLU A 48 -3.11 -8.22 12.96
N ILE A 49 -2.02 -8.55 12.25
CA ILE A 49 -0.67 -8.53 12.82
C ILE A 49 -0.32 -7.15 13.37
N LEU A 50 -0.75 -6.11 12.68
CA LEU A 50 -0.48 -4.72 13.06
C LEU A 50 -1.46 -4.18 14.12
N GLY A 51 -2.36 -5.00 14.61
CA GLY A 51 -3.29 -4.63 15.67
C GLY A 51 -4.33 -3.59 15.27
N LEU A 52 -4.66 -3.50 14.00
CA LEU A 52 -5.55 -2.45 13.48
C LEU A 52 -7.04 -2.76 13.63
N ALA A 53 -7.38 -3.99 14.01
CA ALA A 53 -8.75 -4.43 14.26
C ALA A 53 -9.73 -3.98 13.15
N PRO A 54 -9.53 -4.39 11.90
CA PRO A 54 -10.36 -3.91 10.79
C PRO A 54 -11.84 -4.26 10.96
N GLU A 55 -12.16 -5.35 11.64
CA GLU A 55 -13.55 -5.77 11.90
C GLU A 55 -14.31 -4.75 12.76
N LEU A 56 -13.59 -3.91 13.51
CA LEU A 56 -14.20 -2.88 14.35
C LEU A 56 -14.27 -1.52 13.67
N SER A 57 -13.76 -1.39 12.45
CA SER A 57 -13.77 -0.12 11.74
C SER A 57 -15.19 0.33 11.44
N LYS A 58 -15.48 1.59 11.75
CA LYS A 58 -16.78 2.22 11.45
C LYS A 58 -16.86 2.76 10.04
N GLU A 59 -15.72 2.97 9.40
CA GLU A 59 -15.66 3.47 8.03
C GLU A 59 -15.43 2.32 7.06
N ARG A 60 -16.21 2.32 5.99
CA ARG A 60 -16.10 1.33 4.93
C ARG A 60 -16.02 2.06 3.59
N ILE A 61 -15.09 1.62 2.77
CA ILE A 61 -14.84 2.21 1.46
C ILE A 61 -15.33 1.24 0.40
N GLU A 62 -16.07 1.75 -0.57
CA GLU A 62 -16.46 0.93 -1.72
C GLU A 62 -15.26 0.74 -2.63
N ILE A 63 -15.00 -0.51 -2.98
CA ILE A 63 -13.96 -0.88 -3.93
C ILE A 63 -14.59 -1.66 -5.07
N ILE A 64 -14.03 -1.50 -6.25
CA ILE A 64 -14.48 -2.22 -7.43
C ILE A 64 -13.57 -3.43 -7.62
N THR A 65 -14.16 -4.62 -7.64
CA THR A 65 -13.44 -5.87 -7.85
C THR A 65 -13.92 -6.53 -9.14
N ALA A 66 -13.28 -7.62 -9.54
CA ALA A 66 -13.67 -8.37 -10.73
C ALA A 66 -15.10 -8.91 -10.66
N ILE A 67 -15.65 -9.09 -9.46
CA ILE A 67 -16.99 -9.64 -9.25
C ILE A 67 -18.03 -8.59 -8.85
N GLY A 68 -17.66 -7.33 -8.83
CA GLY A 68 -18.58 -6.24 -8.53
C GLY A 68 -18.04 -5.26 -7.50
N VAL A 69 -18.95 -4.56 -6.83
CA VAL A 69 -18.62 -3.57 -5.81
C VAL A 69 -18.69 -4.22 -4.44
N GLU A 70 -17.62 -4.04 -3.65
CA GLU A 70 -17.55 -4.52 -2.29
C GLU A 70 -17.22 -3.37 -1.35
N LYS A 71 -17.63 -3.49 -0.08
CA LYS A 71 -17.26 -2.55 0.96
C LYS A 71 -16.15 -3.15 1.80
N ALA A 72 -15.08 -2.41 1.98
CA ALA A 72 -13.92 -2.85 2.75
C ALA A 72 -13.63 -1.88 3.89
N PRO A 73 -13.19 -2.38 5.06
CA PRO A 73 -12.91 -1.50 6.18
C PRO A 73 -11.73 -0.59 5.92
N LEU A 74 -11.85 0.65 6.40
CA LEU A 74 -10.75 1.62 6.38
C LEU A 74 -10.07 1.60 7.75
N VAL A 75 -8.75 1.50 7.75
CA VAL A 75 -7.92 1.55 8.97
C VAL A 75 -6.85 2.60 8.79
N THR A 76 -6.22 3.00 9.91
CA THR A 76 -5.11 3.94 9.88
C THR A 76 -3.85 3.26 10.40
N LEU A 77 -2.86 3.14 9.52
CA LEU A 77 -1.52 2.69 9.89
C LEU A 77 -0.80 3.81 10.66
N ASN A 78 0.01 3.46 11.66
CA ASN A 78 0.82 4.45 12.35
C ASN A 78 1.79 5.12 11.37
N SER A 79 2.44 4.33 10.54
CA SER A 79 3.35 4.84 9.52
C SER A 79 3.64 3.79 8.46
N ILE A 80 4.17 4.23 7.35
CA ILE A 80 4.81 3.36 6.36
C ILE A 80 6.17 3.95 6.00
N VAL A 81 7.09 3.07 5.63
CA VAL A 81 8.42 3.48 5.17
C VAL A 81 8.63 2.91 3.78
N VAL A 82 8.85 3.81 2.82
CA VAL A 82 9.04 3.48 1.42
C VAL A 82 10.35 4.09 0.96
N LEU A 83 11.27 3.26 0.49
CA LEU A 83 12.60 3.70 0.04
C LEU A 83 13.31 4.60 1.06
N GLY A 84 13.16 4.25 2.35
CA GLY A 84 13.76 5.00 3.44
C GLY A 84 12.97 6.22 3.89
N LYS A 85 11.91 6.60 3.21
CA LYS A 85 11.07 7.73 3.60
C LYS A 85 9.87 7.27 4.40
N ARG A 86 9.69 7.86 5.60
CA ARG A 86 8.56 7.56 6.47
C ARG A 86 7.46 8.58 6.29
N ILE A 87 6.24 8.10 6.12
CA ILE A 87 5.04 8.94 6.21
C ILE A 87 4.14 8.37 7.32
N GLU A 88 3.48 9.25 8.05
CA GLU A 88 2.70 8.87 9.22
C GLU A 88 1.20 8.97 8.97
N ARG A 89 0.43 8.20 9.74
CA ARG A 89 -1.03 8.19 9.70
C ARG A 89 -1.55 7.93 8.29
N VAL A 90 -1.24 6.75 7.80
CA VAL A 90 -1.63 6.34 6.44
C VAL A 90 -2.93 5.57 6.48
N GLU A 91 -3.95 6.10 5.83
CA GLU A 91 -5.21 5.38 5.69
C GLU A 91 -5.06 4.24 4.68
N ALA A 92 -5.54 3.08 5.05
CA ALA A 92 -5.49 1.89 4.20
C ALA A 92 -6.81 1.15 4.23
N VAL A 93 -7.19 0.64 3.08
CA VAL A 93 -8.33 -0.24 2.93
C VAL A 93 -7.85 -1.67 3.15
N VAL A 94 -8.59 -2.45 3.92
CA VAL A 94 -8.24 -3.85 4.18
C VAL A 94 -9.01 -4.76 3.24
N HIS A 95 -8.30 -5.38 2.34
CA HIS A 95 -8.88 -6.30 1.36
C HIS A 95 -7.77 -7.18 0.79
N ASP A 96 -8.06 -8.46 0.62
CA ASP A 96 -7.10 -9.40 0.07
C ASP A 96 -7.09 -9.31 -1.46
N LEU A 97 -5.90 -9.35 -2.03
CA LEU A 97 -5.74 -9.51 -3.47
C LEU A 97 -5.98 -10.97 -3.86
N PRO A 98 -6.25 -11.24 -5.14
CA PRO A 98 -6.41 -12.62 -5.61
C PRO A 98 -5.21 -13.49 -5.22
N PRO A 99 -5.43 -14.79 -4.93
CA PRO A 99 -4.36 -15.67 -4.43
C PRO A 99 -3.12 -15.78 -5.33
N LYS A 100 -3.27 -15.53 -6.63
CA LYS A 100 -2.16 -15.60 -7.59
C LYS A 100 -1.45 -14.26 -7.80
N SER A 101 -1.77 -13.25 -6.99
CA SER A 101 -1.10 -11.95 -7.10
C SER A 101 0.36 -12.08 -6.66
N TYR A 102 1.25 -11.36 -7.36
CA TYR A 102 2.68 -11.34 -7.04
C TYR A 102 3.00 -10.39 -5.89
N VAL A 103 2.02 -9.64 -5.42
CA VAL A 103 2.17 -8.67 -4.35
C VAL A 103 1.12 -8.92 -3.28
N ASP A 104 1.38 -8.38 -2.09
CA ASP A 104 0.48 -8.52 -0.95
C ASP A 104 -0.53 -7.38 -0.88
N GLY A 105 -0.15 -6.21 -1.37
CA GLY A 105 -0.99 -5.03 -1.32
C GLY A 105 -0.67 -4.02 -2.41
N LEU A 106 -1.33 -2.85 -2.31
CA LEU A 106 -1.19 -1.76 -3.28
C LEU A 106 -0.83 -0.45 -2.57
N LEU A 107 0.12 0.28 -3.13
CA LEU A 107 0.38 1.67 -2.73
C LEU A 107 -0.53 2.57 -3.56
N GLY A 108 -1.52 3.16 -2.92
CA GLY A 108 -2.49 4.02 -3.58
C GLY A 108 -2.02 5.45 -3.74
N ILE A 109 -2.77 6.21 -4.53
CA ILE A 109 -2.39 7.58 -4.90
C ILE A 109 -2.24 8.50 -3.69
N LYS A 110 -3.04 8.34 -2.65
CA LYS A 110 -2.92 9.17 -1.45
C LYS A 110 -1.55 9.03 -0.78
N SER A 111 -1.01 7.81 -0.71
CA SER A 111 0.34 7.57 -0.19
C SER A 111 1.41 8.11 -1.13
N LEU A 112 1.23 7.93 -2.43
CA LEU A 112 2.20 8.39 -3.42
C LEU A 112 2.34 9.92 -3.40
N VAL A 113 1.25 10.63 -3.20
CA VAL A 113 1.26 12.10 -3.07
C VAL A 113 2.03 12.54 -1.83
N GLU A 114 1.80 11.89 -0.69
CA GLU A 114 2.52 12.22 0.54
C GLU A 114 4.01 11.91 0.45
N LEU A 115 4.36 10.83 -0.24
CA LEU A 115 5.75 10.48 -0.49
C LEU A 115 6.44 11.48 -1.42
N LYS A 116 5.67 12.29 -2.13
CA LYS A 116 6.18 13.19 -3.18
C LYS A 116 6.99 12.40 -4.21
N LEU A 117 6.44 11.25 -4.59
CA LEU A 117 7.10 10.30 -5.46
C LEU A 117 7.28 10.88 -6.85
N LYS A 118 8.49 10.75 -7.39
CA LYS A 118 8.80 11.06 -8.77
C LYS A 118 9.08 9.77 -9.53
N ILE A 119 8.48 9.65 -10.69
CA ILE A 119 8.66 8.48 -11.55
C ILE A 119 9.23 8.95 -12.88
N ASP A 120 10.37 8.39 -13.27
CA ASP A 120 10.94 8.61 -14.58
C ASP A 120 10.86 7.30 -15.36
N PHE A 121 9.87 7.20 -16.21
CA PHE A 121 9.68 5.99 -17.01
C PHE A 121 10.71 5.84 -18.13
N SER A 122 11.33 6.93 -18.56
CA SER A 122 12.35 6.83 -19.60
C SER A 122 13.65 6.18 -19.08
N GLU A 123 14.00 6.47 -17.84
CA GLU A 123 15.19 5.93 -17.20
C GLU A 123 14.92 4.76 -16.26
N GLY A 124 13.65 4.50 -15.93
CA GLY A 124 13.27 3.46 -14.97
C GLY A 124 13.70 3.80 -13.55
N ILE A 125 13.46 5.02 -13.11
CA ILE A 125 13.88 5.49 -11.79
C ILE A 125 12.70 6.03 -11.00
N LEU A 126 12.60 5.58 -9.74
CA LEU A 126 11.74 6.18 -8.72
C LEU A 126 12.60 7.00 -7.78
N GLU A 127 12.04 8.11 -7.31
CA GLU A 127 12.68 8.98 -6.33
C GLU A 127 11.69 9.47 -5.30
N VAL A 128 12.06 9.43 -4.03
CA VAL A 128 11.26 9.94 -2.92
C VAL A 128 11.99 11.00 -2.13
#